data_697f528c6c5e30f13e33cd02c5763703
#
_entry.id   697f528c6c5e30f13e33cd02c5763703
#
_cell.length_a   1.000
_cell.length_b   1.000
_cell.length_c   1.000
_cell.angle_alpha   90.00
_cell.angle_beta   90.00
_cell.angle_gamma   90.00
#
_symmetry.space_group_name_H-M   'P 1'
#
loop_
_entity.id
_entity.type
_entity.pdbx_description
1 polymer ?
#
loop_
_entity_poly.entity_id
_entity_poly.type
_entity_poly.pdbx_seq_one_letter_code
_entity_poly.pdbx_strand_id
1 'polypeptide(L)'
;AEERVPGGNTLEDTLEYLEYLDEFVDMYDVSCGLNPSLQYQIDSNFLPDGWRSYMARAVKDKFKKPVINAGNYRDPKVVEKVLESGDVDMVGMGRGLIAEPNWVKKVENGEEDILRKCISCNVGCAGNRIGVNRPIRCTVNPAVPEGDIYKALKVNKNCNVVVVGAGTAGMEAACTAAEVGCNVFVLEKNDHIGGLSTFISDLPSKTRMKDFPKYLEARAKRLKNLYVFLNCEATVDKIKQFKPDIIVNATGSVPVVPPIKGLKENIAAGHVDTIFEMIQKVKAGEYPDDFCKGKKVVVVGGGSVGLDVVEYFAPRGAKCTIVD
;
A
#
# COMPACT_ATOMS: atom_id res chain seq x y z
N ALA A 1 2.12 -16.52 19.51
CA ALA A 1 0.86 -17.22 19.86
C ALA A 1 0.61 -18.40 18.92
N GLU A 2 0.13 -18.19 17.71
CA GLU A 2 -0.10 -19.27 16.74
C GLU A 2 1.06 -19.39 15.75
N GLU A 3 1.54 -20.61 15.49
CA GLU A 3 2.64 -20.82 14.52
C GLU A 3 2.13 -20.85 13.06
N ARG A 4 0.87 -21.19 12.85
CA ARG A 4 0.22 -21.20 11.52
C ARG A 4 0.90 -22.14 10.51
N VAL A 5 1.38 -23.28 10.99
CA VAL A 5 1.96 -24.36 10.18
C VAL A 5 1.32 -25.70 10.58
N PRO A 6 1.22 -26.68 9.68
CA PRO A 6 0.73 -28.02 10.03
C PRO A 6 1.54 -28.64 11.18
N GLY A 7 0.86 -29.03 12.26
CA GLY A 7 1.50 -29.59 13.47
C GLY A 7 2.24 -28.59 14.35
N GLY A 8 2.13 -27.30 14.05
CA GLY A 8 2.67 -26.22 14.90
C GLY A 8 1.76 -25.88 16.06
N ASN A 9 2.29 -25.13 17.02
CA ASN A 9 1.56 -24.69 18.20
C ASN A 9 0.33 -23.84 17.86
N THR A 10 -0.77 -24.16 18.49
CA THR A 10 -2.01 -23.38 18.47
C THR A 10 -1.99 -22.29 19.53
N LEU A 11 -3.02 -21.46 19.57
CA LEU A 11 -3.20 -20.49 20.64
C LEU A 11 -3.37 -21.19 22.01
N GLU A 12 -4.11 -22.30 22.02
CA GLU A 12 -4.38 -23.11 23.22
C GLU A 12 -3.08 -23.68 23.77
N ASP A 13 -2.24 -24.29 22.94
CA ASP A 13 -0.93 -24.81 23.34
C ASP A 13 -0.05 -23.68 23.92
N THR A 14 -0.07 -22.52 23.28
CA THR A 14 0.67 -21.35 23.76
C THR A 14 0.18 -20.89 25.13
N LEU A 15 -1.14 -20.84 25.35
CA LEU A 15 -1.70 -20.48 26.65
C LEU A 15 -1.34 -21.47 27.75
N GLU A 16 -1.22 -22.76 27.42
CA GLU A 16 -0.75 -23.79 28.35
C GLU A 16 0.74 -23.59 28.72
N TYR A 17 1.60 -23.36 27.72
CA TYR A 17 3.02 -23.10 27.99
C TYR A 17 3.26 -21.83 28.82
N LEU A 18 2.45 -20.80 28.60
CA LEU A 18 2.57 -19.57 29.35
C LEU A 18 2.22 -19.71 30.83
N GLU A 19 1.43 -20.73 31.24
CA GLU A 19 1.16 -21.01 32.64
C GLU A 19 2.44 -21.30 33.44
N TYR A 20 3.43 -21.97 32.81
CA TYR A 20 4.71 -22.27 33.45
C TYR A 20 5.65 -21.06 33.50
N LEU A 21 5.39 -20.01 32.70
CA LEU A 21 6.24 -18.84 32.61
C LEU A 21 5.64 -17.62 33.32
N ASP A 22 4.35 -17.66 33.65
CA ASP A 22 3.61 -16.47 34.10
C ASP A 22 4.22 -15.82 35.36
N GLU A 23 4.71 -16.61 36.31
CA GLU A 23 5.34 -16.09 37.53
C GLU A 23 6.63 -15.27 37.28
N PHE A 24 7.27 -15.45 36.11
CA PHE A 24 8.53 -14.81 35.75
C PHE A 24 8.40 -13.61 34.83
N VAL A 25 7.19 -13.26 34.38
CA VAL A 25 6.98 -12.18 33.41
C VAL A 25 6.00 -11.14 33.94
N ASP A 26 6.25 -9.87 33.63
CA ASP A 26 5.41 -8.74 34.01
C ASP A 26 4.45 -8.32 32.89
N MET A 27 4.77 -8.65 31.63
CA MET A 27 4.02 -8.24 30.45
C MET A 27 4.24 -9.26 29.31
N TYR A 28 3.26 -9.38 28.43
CA TYR A 28 3.33 -10.24 27.24
C TYR A 28 3.39 -9.43 25.95
N ASP A 29 4.34 -9.76 25.06
CA ASP A 29 4.34 -9.32 23.65
C ASP A 29 3.82 -10.47 22.78
N VAL A 30 2.60 -10.30 22.26
CA VAL A 30 1.89 -11.34 21.52
C VAL A 30 2.05 -11.16 20.03
N SER A 31 2.80 -12.04 19.40
CA SER A 31 3.00 -12.14 17.96
C SER A 31 2.48 -13.45 17.37
N CYS A 32 2.65 -13.68 16.06
CA CYS A 32 2.13 -14.84 15.35
C CYS A 32 3.06 -15.22 14.19
N GLY A 33 3.06 -16.50 13.84
CA GLY A 33 3.74 -17.04 12.67
C GLY A 33 5.21 -17.40 12.91
N LEU A 34 5.73 -18.20 11.99
CA LEU A 34 7.13 -18.64 11.89
C LEU A 34 7.68 -18.33 10.50
N ASN A 35 8.96 -18.64 10.25
CA ASN A 35 9.54 -18.48 8.91
C ASN A 35 8.76 -19.24 7.81
N PRO A 36 8.30 -20.49 8.02
CA PRO A 36 7.45 -21.17 7.02
C PRO A 36 6.06 -20.55 6.84
N SER A 37 5.59 -19.75 7.81
CA SER A 37 4.32 -19.03 7.78
C SER A 37 4.51 -17.51 7.79
N LEU A 38 5.53 -17.04 7.07
CA LEU A 38 6.01 -15.64 7.08
C LEU A 38 4.92 -14.62 6.76
N GLN A 39 3.92 -14.99 5.94
CA GLN A 39 2.78 -14.13 5.62
C GLN A 39 1.92 -13.75 6.84
N TYR A 40 1.98 -14.53 7.92
CA TYR A 40 1.32 -14.23 9.19
C TYR A 40 2.25 -13.55 10.20
N GLN A 41 3.56 -13.69 10.04
CA GLN A 41 4.54 -12.99 10.86
C GLN A 41 4.70 -11.54 10.36
N ILE A 42 4.77 -11.36 9.05
CA ILE A 42 4.89 -10.07 8.39
C ILE A 42 3.63 -9.84 7.55
N ASP A 43 2.60 -9.31 8.20
CA ASP A 43 1.29 -9.14 7.62
C ASP A 43 1.33 -8.50 6.24
N SER A 44 0.71 -9.14 5.25
CA SER A 44 0.48 -8.59 3.93
C SER A 44 -0.80 -7.75 3.88
N ASN A 45 -1.09 -7.17 2.71
CA ASN A 45 -2.32 -6.43 2.47
C ASN A 45 -3.59 -7.30 2.47
N PHE A 46 -3.45 -8.63 2.41
CA PHE A 46 -4.58 -9.58 2.47
C PHE A 46 -5.15 -9.75 3.90
N LEU A 47 -4.34 -9.46 4.91
CA LEU A 47 -4.78 -9.56 6.29
C LEU A 47 -5.35 -8.22 6.76
N PRO A 48 -6.53 -8.21 7.40
CA PRO A 48 -7.11 -6.99 7.95
C PRO A 48 -6.20 -6.28 8.94
N ASP A 49 -6.40 -4.98 9.12
CA ASP A 49 -5.73 -4.22 10.17
C ASP A 49 -6.19 -4.74 11.53
N GLY A 50 -5.25 -5.01 12.45
CA GLY A 50 -5.56 -5.52 13.80
C GLY A 50 -6.03 -6.97 13.86
N TRP A 51 -5.95 -7.76 12.80
CA TRP A 51 -6.55 -9.10 12.66
C TRP A 51 -6.19 -10.09 13.75
N ARG A 52 -5.07 -9.93 14.41
CA ARG A 52 -4.59 -10.86 15.45
C ARG A 52 -4.78 -10.37 16.90
N SER A 53 -5.55 -9.30 17.12
CA SER A 53 -5.84 -8.79 18.46
C SER A 53 -6.53 -9.84 19.36
N TYR A 54 -7.29 -10.77 18.77
CA TYR A 54 -7.93 -11.86 19.51
C TYR A 54 -6.93 -12.74 20.26
N MET A 55 -5.71 -12.94 19.74
CA MET A 55 -4.67 -13.71 20.42
C MET A 55 -4.16 -12.97 21.67
N ALA A 56 -3.98 -11.66 21.55
CA ALA A 56 -3.61 -10.80 22.67
C ALA A 56 -4.72 -10.79 23.73
N ARG A 57 -5.97 -10.69 23.30
CA ARG A 57 -7.15 -10.78 24.18
C ARG A 57 -7.16 -12.08 24.97
N ALA A 58 -6.93 -13.23 24.34
CA ALA A 58 -6.91 -14.51 24.99
C ALA A 58 -5.82 -14.61 26.09
N VAL A 59 -4.61 -14.09 25.80
CA VAL A 59 -3.52 -14.01 26.78
C VAL A 59 -3.91 -13.09 27.93
N LYS A 60 -4.42 -11.91 27.64
CA LYS A 60 -4.83 -10.93 28.66
C LYS A 60 -5.96 -11.46 29.55
N ASP A 61 -6.94 -12.13 28.98
CA ASP A 61 -8.06 -12.70 29.73
C ASP A 61 -7.62 -13.81 30.68
N LYS A 62 -6.62 -14.60 30.29
CA LYS A 62 -6.10 -15.68 31.11
C LYS A 62 -5.18 -15.20 32.23
N PHE A 63 -4.19 -14.36 31.91
CA PHE A 63 -3.10 -14.02 32.82
C PHE A 63 -3.29 -12.67 33.55
N LYS A 64 -4.20 -11.82 33.08
CA LYS A 64 -4.52 -10.50 33.67
C LYS A 64 -3.32 -9.55 33.77
N LYS A 65 -2.30 -9.75 32.95
CA LYS A 65 -1.12 -8.89 32.83
C LYS A 65 -1.21 -7.97 31.62
N PRO A 66 -0.43 -6.89 31.57
CA PRO A 66 -0.38 -6.02 30.40
C PRO A 66 0.05 -6.79 29.16
N VAL A 67 -0.62 -6.49 28.04
CA VAL A 67 -0.33 -7.12 26.75
C VAL A 67 -0.07 -6.09 25.69
N ILE A 68 1.05 -6.26 24.97
CA ILE A 68 1.34 -5.57 23.73
C ILE A 68 1.10 -6.52 22.55
N ASN A 69 0.58 -5.98 21.45
CA ASN A 69 0.37 -6.74 20.22
C ASN A 69 0.76 -5.91 19.00
N ALA A 70 1.37 -6.57 18.01
CA ALA A 70 1.64 -6.00 16.71
C ALA A 70 0.82 -6.75 15.66
N GLY A 71 0.00 -6.07 14.88
CA GLY A 71 -0.94 -6.74 13.95
C GLY A 71 -1.41 -5.84 12.82
N ASN A 72 -0.48 -5.38 11.96
CA ASN A 72 -0.81 -4.52 10.83
C ASN A 72 -1.51 -3.20 11.25
N TYR A 73 -1.16 -2.69 12.41
CA TYR A 73 -1.65 -1.42 12.92
C TYR A 73 -1.05 -0.27 12.11
N ARG A 74 -1.87 0.41 11.34
CA ARG A 74 -1.51 1.50 10.44
C ARG A 74 -2.56 2.60 10.37
N ASP A 75 -3.80 2.25 10.72
CA ASP A 75 -4.94 3.18 10.75
C ASP A 75 -5.26 3.56 12.20
N PRO A 76 -5.28 4.86 12.55
CA PRO A 76 -5.60 5.33 13.90
C PRO A 76 -6.90 4.77 14.44
N LYS A 77 -7.95 4.74 13.62
CA LYS A 77 -9.27 4.23 14.03
C LYS A 77 -9.25 2.76 14.44
N VAL A 78 -8.39 1.95 13.81
CA VAL A 78 -8.23 0.54 14.19
C VAL A 78 -7.44 0.43 15.50
N VAL A 79 -6.41 1.26 15.66
CA VAL A 79 -5.62 1.31 16.90
C VAL A 79 -6.49 1.72 18.08
N GLU A 80 -7.24 2.80 17.96
CA GLU A 80 -8.17 3.25 19.00
C GLU A 80 -9.19 2.17 19.35
N LYS A 81 -9.84 1.59 18.35
CA LYS A 81 -10.82 0.50 18.56
C LYS A 81 -10.25 -0.67 19.35
N VAL A 82 -9.02 -1.09 19.04
CA VAL A 82 -8.38 -2.24 19.72
C VAL A 82 -7.99 -1.91 21.15
N LEU A 83 -7.54 -0.68 21.42
CA LEU A 83 -7.26 -0.20 22.77
C LEU A 83 -8.55 -0.02 23.59
N GLU A 84 -9.57 0.59 23.03
CA GLU A 84 -10.87 0.80 23.68
C GLU A 84 -11.60 -0.51 23.99
N SER A 85 -11.49 -1.53 23.12
CA SER A 85 -12.06 -2.87 23.38
C SER A 85 -11.38 -3.59 24.54
N GLY A 86 -10.21 -3.11 24.95
CA GLY A 86 -9.41 -3.74 26.00
C GLY A 86 -8.73 -5.05 25.55
N ASP A 87 -8.66 -5.31 24.25
CA ASP A 87 -7.97 -6.50 23.71
C ASP A 87 -6.47 -6.44 23.98
N VAL A 88 -5.90 -5.24 23.99
CA VAL A 88 -4.51 -4.96 24.27
C VAL A 88 -4.37 -3.73 25.16
N ASP A 89 -3.24 -3.60 25.85
CA ASP A 89 -2.89 -2.38 26.61
C ASP A 89 -1.97 -1.47 25.79
N MET A 90 -1.21 -2.04 24.88
CA MET A 90 -0.27 -1.32 24.02
C MET A 90 -0.23 -1.92 22.61
N VAL A 91 0.08 -1.09 21.63
CA VAL A 91 0.18 -1.48 20.22
C VAL A 91 1.62 -1.38 19.76
N GLY A 92 2.16 -2.47 19.23
CA GLY A 92 3.45 -2.51 18.55
C GLY A 92 3.32 -2.09 17.08
N MET A 93 4.10 -1.10 16.63
CA MET A 93 4.03 -0.59 15.28
C MET A 93 5.42 -0.52 14.63
N GLY A 94 5.73 -1.44 13.72
CA GLY A 94 6.98 -1.43 12.95
C GLY A 94 6.84 -0.70 11.61
N ARG A 95 6.23 -1.35 10.63
CA ARG A 95 6.09 -0.81 9.24
C ARG A 95 5.27 0.48 9.16
N GLY A 96 4.34 0.68 10.08
CA GLY A 96 3.61 1.95 10.21
C GLY A 96 4.56 3.11 10.44
N LEU A 97 5.52 2.97 11.36
CA LEU A 97 6.52 3.99 11.67
C LEU A 97 7.61 4.11 10.60
N ILE A 98 7.91 3.04 9.84
CA ILE A 98 8.78 3.15 8.65
C ILE A 98 8.10 4.03 7.58
N ALA A 99 6.80 3.85 7.38
CA ALA A 99 6.04 4.67 6.44
C ALA A 99 5.88 6.12 6.94
N GLU A 100 5.57 6.31 8.21
CA GLU A 100 5.34 7.60 8.85
C GLU A 100 6.00 7.67 10.23
N PRO A 101 7.23 8.20 10.33
CA PRO A 101 7.92 8.31 11.62
C PRO A 101 7.20 9.19 12.64
N ASN A 102 6.39 10.14 12.19
CA ASN A 102 5.63 11.05 13.03
C ASN A 102 4.18 10.60 13.25
N TRP A 103 3.89 9.30 13.10
CA TRP A 103 2.54 8.76 13.15
C TRP A 103 1.79 9.19 14.41
N VAL A 104 2.35 8.93 15.59
CA VAL A 104 1.73 9.27 16.88
C VAL A 104 1.50 10.80 16.98
N LYS A 105 2.53 11.59 16.69
CA LYS A 105 2.46 13.05 16.76
C LYS A 105 1.40 13.64 15.82
N LYS A 106 1.24 13.08 14.62
CA LYS A 106 0.20 13.51 13.67
C LYS A 106 -1.20 13.18 14.19
N VAL A 107 -1.38 12.00 14.78
CA VAL A 107 -2.65 11.59 15.37
C VAL A 107 -3.00 12.48 16.57
N GLU A 108 -2.05 12.73 17.48
CA GLU A 108 -2.23 13.65 18.61
C GLU A 108 -2.63 15.06 18.18
N ASN A 109 -2.13 15.52 17.04
CA ASN A 109 -2.44 16.84 16.48
C ASN A 109 -3.73 16.86 15.63
N GLY A 110 -4.43 15.74 15.42
CA GLY A 110 -5.57 15.66 14.51
C GLY A 110 -5.20 15.81 13.03
N GLU A 111 -3.97 15.45 12.65
CA GLU A 111 -3.42 15.55 11.28
C GLU A 111 -3.49 14.23 10.52
N GLU A 112 -4.52 13.44 10.74
CA GLU A 112 -4.68 12.10 10.16
C GLU A 112 -4.85 12.14 8.63
N ASP A 113 -5.36 13.23 8.06
CA ASP A 113 -5.51 13.45 6.63
C ASP A 113 -4.16 13.47 5.89
N ILE A 114 -3.07 13.89 6.57
CA ILE A 114 -1.70 13.84 6.05
C ILE A 114 -0.88 12.71 6.67
N LEU A 115 -1.53 11.67 7.18
CA LEU A 115 -0.86 10.49 7.66
C LEU A 115 -0.49 9.58 6.48
N ARG A 116 0.81 9.34 6.29
CA ARG A 116 1.32 8.42 5.27
C ARG A 116 1.19 6.98 5.74
N LYS A 117 0.02 6.38 5.53
CA LYS A 117 -0.27 5.03 6.00
C LYS A 117 0.57 3.98 5.26
N CYS A 118 1.08 2.98 5.97
CA CYS A 118 1.70 1.81 5.37
C CYS A 118 0.68 1.08 4.49
N ILE A 119 1.03 0.72 3.26
CA ILE A 119 0.16 -0.05 2.35
C ILE A 119 0.35 -1.57 2.45
N SER A 120 1.15 -2.03 3.39
CA SER A 120 1.45 -3.44 3.68
C SER A 120 1.94 -4.25 2.46
N CYS A 121 2.68 -3.58 1.56
CA CYS A 121 3.21 -4.18 0.33
C CYS A 121 4.41 -5.10 0.55
N ASN A 122 5.11 -4.97 1.67
CA ASN A 122 6.32 -5.73 2.05
C ASN A 122 7.52 -5.61 1.08
N VAL A 123 7.43 -4.85 -0.01
CA VAL A 123 8.43 -4.79 -1.09
C VAL A 123 9.76 -4.20 -0.62
N GLY A 124 9.75 -2.95 -0.17
CA GLY A 124 10.99 -2.23 0.16
C GLY A 124 11.52 -2.51 1.58
N CYS A 125 10.68 -2.91 2.51
CA CYS A 125 11.08 -3.24 3.88
C CYS A 125 11.43 -4.73 4.03
N ALA A 126 10.43 -5.59 4.20
CA ALA A 126 10.66 -7.03 4.40
C ALA A 126 11.33 -7.70 3.19
N GLY A 127 10.90 -7.41 1.97
CA GLY A 127 11.48 -7.97 0.76
C GLY A 127 12.96 -7.61 0.60
N ASN A 128 13.36 -6.36 0.83
CA ASN A 128 14.76 -5.97 0.79
C ASN A 128 15.55 -6.64 1.92
N ARG A 129 15.05 -6.60 3.15
CA ARG A 129 15.80 -7.10 4.32
C ARG A 129 15.89 -8.61 4.34
N ILE A 130 14.77 -9.32 4.15
CA ILE A 130 14.68 -10.78 4.28
C ILE A 130 14.97 -11.46 2.95
N GLY A 131 14.37 -10.98 1.85
CA GLY A 131 14.48 -11.63 0.54
C GLY A 131 15.86 -11.49 -0.10
N VAL A 132 16.50 -10.32 0.01
CA VAL A 132 17.75 -10.02 -0.72
C VAL A 132 18.87 -9.43 0.14
N ASN A 133 18.71 -9.38 1.46
CA ASN A 133 19.65 -8.84 2.46
C ASN A 133 20.20 -7.45 2.10
N ARG A 134 19.32 -6.54 1.72
CA ARG A 134 19.62 -5.12 1.42
C ARG A 134 19.06 -4.20 2.49
N PRO A 135 19.55 -2.95 2.61
CA PRO A 135 18.94 -1.94 3.46
C PRO A 135 17.46 -1.75 3.13
N ILE A 136 16.66 -1.53 4.18
CA ILE A 136 15.24 -1.28 3.99
C ILE A 136 14.99 0.00 3.22
N ARG A 137 13.91 -0.03 2.42
CA ARG A 137 13.29 1.12 1.77
C ARG A 137 11.79 1.08 2.02
N CYS A 138 11.08 2.13 1.67
CA CYS A 138 9.63 2.14 1.75
C CYS A 138 9.02 2.63 0.44
N THR A 139 8.01 1.94 -0.04
CA THR A 139 7.31 2.28 -1.29
C THR A 139 6.62 3.65 -1.20
N VAL A 140 6.13 4.02 -0.02
CA VAL A 140 5.40 5.27 0.20
C VAL A 140 6.20 6.34 0.94
N ASN A 141 7.38 6.01 1.48
CA ASN A 141 8.25 6.97 2.17
C ASN A 141 9.63 7.01 1.49
N PRO A 142 9.88 7.98 0.61
CA PRO A 142 11.15 8.10 -0.10
C PRO A 142 12.33 8.44 0.81
N ALA A 143 12.10 8.95 2.03
CA ALA A 143 13.15 9.29 2.98
C ALA A 143 13.83 8.08 3.65
N VAL A 144 13.36 6.87 3.43
CA VAL A 144 13.96 5.66 3.98
C VAL A 144 14.90 5.03 2.93
N PRO A 145 16.18 4.81 3.25
CA PRO A 145 16.95 5.02 4.50
C PRO A 145 17.63 6.40 4.60
N GLU A 146 17.43 7.27 3.64
CA GLU A 146 18.22 8.48 3.37
C GLU A 146 17.65 9.72 4.08
N GLY A 147 17.09 9.57 5.29
CA GLY A 147 16.28 10.58 5.97
C GLY A 147 16.86 12.00 6.01
N ASP A 148 18.17 12.14 6.17
CA ASP A 148 18.80 13.46 6.26
C ASP A 148 18.90 14.20 4.92
N ILE A 149 18.96 13.48 3.79
CA ILE A 149 18.96 14.07 2.44
C ILE A 149 17.63 14.77 2.16
N TYR A 150 16.53 14.26 2.74
CA TYR A 150 15.18 14.81 2.60
C TYR A 150 14.85 15.88 3.65
N LYS A 151 15.78 16.24 4.53
CA LYS A 151 15.66 17.43 5.38
C LYS A 151 15.75 18.64 4.47
N ALA A 152 14.61 19.28 4.27
CA ALA A 152 14.37 20.27 3.25
C ALA A 152 15.48 21.35 3.14
N LEU A 153 16.31 21.24 2.13
CA LEU A 153 17.11 22.36 1.65
C LEU A 153 16.14 23.35 0.99
N LYS A 154 16.17 24.61 1.42
CA LYS A 154 15.36 25.64 0.78
C LYS A 154 16.04 26.13 -0.50
N VAL A 155 15.21 26.39 -1.51
CA VAL A 155 15.68 27.01 -2.76
C VAL A 155 15.89 28.51 -2.52
N ASN A 156 17.07 29.01 -2.88
CA ASN A 156 17.44 30.40 -2.63
C ASN A 156 16.99 31.39 -3.71
N LYS A 157 16.36 30.93 -4.77
CA LYS A 157 15.83 31.74 -5.88
C LYS A 157 14.48 31.23 -6.32
N ASN A 158 13.69 32.08 -6.97
CA ASN A 158 12.45 31.65 -7.60
C ASN A 158 12.78 30.54 -8.63
N CYS A 159 12.10 29.42 -8.50
CA CYS A 159 12.23 28.26 -9.37
C CYS A 159 10.83 27.77 -9.73
N ASN A 160 10.56 27.72 -11.05
CA ASN A 160 9.32 27.18 -11.56
C ASN A 160 9.53 25.71 -11.99
N VAL A 161 8.73 24.82 -11.41
CA VAL A 161 8.76 23.39 -11.74
C VAL A 161 7.45 23.01 -12.41
N VAL A 162 7.51 22.44 -13.59
CA VAL A 162 6.34 21.84 -14.24
C VAL A 162 6.44 20.33 -14.12
N VAL A 163 5.41 19.71 -13.56
CA VAL A 163 5.28 18.25 -13.42
C VAL A 163 4.23 17.76 -14.40
N VAL A 164 4.60 16.83 -15.27
CA VAL A 164 3.71 16.23 -16.25
C VAL A 164 3.22 14.89 -15.72
N GLY A 165 1.93 14.83 -15.33
CA GLY A 165 1.27 13.68 -14.73
C GLY A 165 1.14 13.80 -13.20
N ALA A 166 -0.09 13.64 -12.71
CA ALA A 166 -0.45 13.66 -11.29
C ALA A 166 -0.57 12.24 -10.67
N GLY A 167 0.16 11.28 -11.21
CA GLY A 167 0.35 9.98 -10.56
C GLY A 167 1.12 10.10 -9.24
N THR A 168 1.33 8.98 -8.54
CA THR A 168 2.03 8.98 -7.24
C THR A 168 3.43 9.59 -7.33
N ALA A 169 4.20 9.27 -8.38
CA ALA A 169 5.53 9.83 -8.59
C ALA A 169 5.52 11.33 -8.85
N GLY A 170 4.60 11.80 -9.71
CA GLY A 170 4.47 13.22 -10.03
C GLY A 170 4.02 14.05 -8.83
N MET A 171 3.03 13.58 -8.08
CA MET A 171 2.55 14.27 -6.89
C MET A 171 3.59 14.29 -5.76
N GLU A 172 4.35 13.21 -5.54
CA GLU A 172 5.45 13.22 -4.57
C GLU A 172 6.53 14.23 -4.96
N ALA A 173 6.95 14.24 -6.24
CA ALA A 173 7.91 15.22 -6.76
C ALA A 173 7.38 16.66 -6.62
N ALA A 174 6.11 16.89 -6.94
CA ALA A 174 5.46 18.19 -6.85
C ALA A 174 5.42 18.71 -5.40
N CYS A 175 4.94 17.89 -4.46
CA CYS A 175 4.91 18.26 -3.05
C CYS A 175 6.31 18.57 -2.52
N THR A 176 7.30 17.72 -2.83
CA THR A 176 8.69 17.90 -2.39
C THR A 176 9.29 19.20 -2.97
N ALA A 177 9.08 19.47 -4.26
CA ALA A 177 9.55 20.71 -4.88
C ALA A 177 8.91 21.95 -4.27
N ALA A 178 7.61 21.90 -3.96
CA ALA A 178 6.90 22.99 -3.32
C ALA A 178 7.36 23.23 -1.86
N GLU A 179 7.61 22.17 -1.11
CA GLU A 179 8.12 22.25 0.29
C GLU A 179 9.51 22.88 0.38
N VAL A 180 10.36 22.68 -0.62
CA VAL A 180 11.68 23.34 -0.68
C VAL A 180 11.60 24.78 -1.18
N GLY A 181 10.43 25.24 -1.68
CA GLY A 181 10.15 26.63 -2.02
C GLY A 181 10.01 26.95 -3.50
N CYS A 182 9.94 25.95 -4.39
CA CYS A 182 9.65 26.17 -5.81
C CYS A 182 8.16 26.51 -6.04
N ASN A 183 7.85 27.25 -7.11
CA ASN A 183 6.48 27.31 -7.64
C ASN A 183 6.25 26.08 -8.51
N VAL A 184 5.22 25.30 -8.22
CA VAL A 184 4.99 24.01 -8.88
C VAL A 184 3.66 23.99 -9.61
N PHE A 185 3.69 23.55 -10.86
CA PHE A 185 2.54 23.44 -11.75
C PHE A 185 2.43 21.99 -12.23
N VAL A 186 1.41 21.27 -11.78
CA VAL A 186 1.15 19.88 -12.17
C VAL A 186 0.10 19.86 -13.27
N LEU A 187 0.40 19.22 -14.40
CA LEU A 187 -0.53 19.06 -15.52
C LEU A 187 -0.95 17.59 -15.59
N GLU A 188 -2.25 17.33 -15.42
CA GLU A 188 -2.84 15.99 -15.44
C GLU A 188 -3.98 15.94 -16.47
N LYS A 189 -3.92 14.99 -17.40
CA LYS A 189 -4.92 14.81 -18.44
C LYS A 189 -6.27 14.27 -17.93
N ASN A 190 -6.25 13.51 -16.82
CA ASN A 190 -7.45 12.97 -16.21
C ASN A 190 -8.09 13.98 -15.23
N ASP A 191 -9.28 13.67 -14.77
CA ASP A 191 -10.08 14.46 -13.83
C ASP A 191 -9.68 14.24 -12.36
N HIS A 192 -8.69 13.39 -12.08
CA HIS A 192 -8.27 13.02 -10.73
C HIS A 192 -6.75 12.77 -10.66
N ILE A 193 -6.22 12.82 -9.44
CA ILE A 193 -4.83 12.48 -9.13
C ILE A 193 -4.69 11.00 -8.76
N GLY A 194 -3.42 10.53 -8.63
CA GLY A 194 -3.06 9.21 -8.12
C GLY A 194 -2.75 8.18 -9.20
N GLY A 195 -3.14 8.43 -10.46
CA GLY A 195 -2.78 7.61 -11.62
C GLY A 195 -3.07 6.12 -11.40
N LEU A 196 -2.11 5.24 -11.73
CA LEU A 196 -2.29 3.80 -11.61
C LEU A 196 -2.57 3.31 -10.19
N SER A 197 -2.10 4.00 -9.15
CA SER A 197 -2.35 3.59 -7.76
C SER A 197 -3.83 3.68 -7.41
N THR A 198 -4.51 4.75 -7.86
CA THR A 198 -5.96 4.90 -7.73
C THR A 198 -6.70 3.86 -8.56
N PHE A 199 -6.28 3.67 -9.80
CA PHE A 199 -6.89 2.70 -10.72
C PHE A 199 -6.81 1.26 -10.21
N ILE A 200 -5.62 0.81 -9.73
CA ILE A 200 -5.43 -0.53 -9.17
C ILE A 200 -6.25 -0.73 -7.89
N SER A 201 -6.50 0.33 -7.13
CA SER A 201 -7.30 0.25 -5.90
C SER A 201 -8.78 -0.10 -6.11
N ASP A 202 -9.26 -0.11 -7.36
CA ASP A 202 -10.58 -0.60 -7.72
C ASP A 202 -10.69 -2.13 -7.59
N LEU A 203 -9.56 -2.85 -7.54
CA LEU A 203 -9.55 -4.27 -7.18
C LEU A 203 -9.79 -4.47 -5.67
N PRO A 204 -10.70 -5.37 -5.26
CA PRO A 204 -11.05 -5.58 -3.85
C PRO A 204 -9.85 -5.90 -2.94
N SER A 205 -8.86 -6.64 -3.44
CA SER A 205 -7.64 -6.98 -2.71
C SER A 205 -6.61 -5.84 -2.64
N LYS A 206 -6.79 -4.75 -3.39
CA LYS A 206 -5.83 -3.65 -3.52
C LYS A 206 -6.32 -2.32 -2.94
N THR A 207 -7.38 -2.31 -2.17
CA THR A 207 -8.03 -1.09 -1.65
C THR A 207 -7.09 -0.15 -0.88
N ARG A 208 -6.02 -0.68 -0.24
CA ARG A 208 -5.00 0.12 0.45
C ARG A 208 -4.15 0.99 -0.48
N MET A 209 -4.11 0.67 -1.78
CA MET A 209 -3.35 1.45 -2.77
C MET A 209 -3.86 2.89 -2.91
N LYS A 210 -5.12 3.17 -2.57
CA LYS A 210 -5.70 4.53 -2.58
C LYS A 210 -5.26 5.42 -1.42
N ASP A 211 -4.68 4.86 -0.35
CA ASP A 211 -4.29 5.63 0.83
C ASP A 211 -3.14 6.60 0.51
N PHE A 212 -2.19 6.19 -0.33
CA PHE A 212 -1.07 7.04 -0.71
C PHE A 212 -1.46 8.22 -1.62
N PRO A 213 -2.26 8.05 -2.68
CA PRO A 213 -2.83 9.18 -3.42
C PRO A 213 -3.62 10.17 -2.55
N LYS A 214 -4.43 9.68 -1.61
CA LYS A 214 -5.18 10.54 -0.68
C LYS A 214 -4.26 11.37 0.22
N TYR A 215 -3.21 10.75 0.74
CA TYR A 215 -2.17 11.44 1.49
C TYR A 215 -1.51 12.55 0.65
N LEU A 216 -1.13 12.25 -0.60
CA LEU A 216 -0.50 13.22 -1.50
C LEU A 216 -1.43 14.38 -1.84
N GLU A 217 -2.72 14.10 -2.03
CA GLU A 217 -3.72 15.14 -2.25
C GLU A 217 -3.87 16.07 -1.05
N ALA A 218 -4.00 15.50 0.15
CA ALA A 218 -4.12 16.28 1.38
C ALA A 218 -2.85 17.12 1.65
N ARG A 219 -1.66 16.55 1.40
CA ARG A 219 -0.38 17.25 1.50
C ARG A 219 -0.29 18.39 0.50
N ALA A 220 -0.68 18.17 -0.75
CA ALA A 220 -0.68 19.19 -1.80
C ALA A 220 -1.60 20.36 -1.47
N LYS A 221 -2.79 20.12 -0.92
CA LYS A 221 -3.75 21.16 -0.50
C LYS A 221 -3.22 22.12 0.56
N ARG A 222 -2.19 21.71 1.32
CA ARG A 222 -1.54 22.55 2.35
C ARG A 222 -0.43 23.45 1.77
N LEU A 223 -0.05 23.27 0.51
CA LEU A 223 1.05 23.98 -0.15
C LEU A 223 0.52 25.10 -1.05
N LYS A 224 0.74 26.36 -0.65
CA LYS A 224 0.24 27.55 -1.37
C LYS A 224 0.91 27.81 -2.70
N ASN A 225 2.07 27.24 -2.93
CA ASN A 225 2.92 27.36 -4.12
C ASN A 225 2.85 26.13 -5.04
N LEU A 226 1.83 25.25 -4.85
CA LEU A 226 1.58 24.10 -5.68
C LEU A 226 0.19 24.22 -6.34
N TYR A 227 0.15 24.10 -7.65
CA TYR A 227 -1.06 24.24 -8.47
C TYR A 227 -1.26 22.97 -9.30
N VAL A 228 -2.42 22.32 -9.17
CA VAL A 228 -2.77 21.10 -9.91
C VAL A 228 -3.87 21.42 -10.91
N PHE A 229 -3.57 21.19 -12.19
CA PHE A 229 -4.49 21.37 -13.30
C PHE A 229 -4.96 20.01 -13.80
N LEU A 230 -6.17 19.63 -13.45
CA LEU A 230 -6.83 18.42 -13.93
C LEU A 230 -7.51 18.67 -15.29
N ASN A 231 -7.83 17.61 -16.03
CA ASN A 231 -8.34 17.67 -17.40
C ASN A 231 -7.47 18.55 -18.32
N CYS A 232 -6.17 18.53 -18.06
CA CYS A 232 -5.16 19.36 -18.72
C CYS A 232 -4.05 18.50 -19.32
N GLU A 233 -4.19 18.15 -20.59
CA GLU A 233 -3.13 17.46 -21.30
C GLU A 233 -1.92 18.39 -21.50
N ALA A 234 -0.75 17.91 -21.11
CA ALA A 234 0.50 18.64 -21.21
C ALA A 234 1.02 18.63 -22.65
N THR A 235 0.91 19.77 -23.31
CA THR A 235 1.59 20.03 -24.60
C THR A 235 2.82 20.88 -24.37
N VAL A 236 3.74 20.84 -25.32
CA VAL A 236 4.98 21.66 -25.26
C VAL A 236 4.64 23.14 -25.08
N ASP A 237 3.63 23.65 -25.77
CA ASP A 237 3.22 25.05 -25.69
C ASP A 237 2.61 25.41 -24.34
N LYS A 238 1.79 24.53 -23.75
CA LYS A 238 1.28 24.71 -22.38
C LYS A 238 2.41 24.72 -21.34
N ILE A 239 3.35 23.80 -21.45
CA ILE A 239 4.50 23.74 -20.53
C ILE A 239 5.30 25.05 -20.61
N LYS A 240 5.59 25.55 -21.79
CA LYS A 240 6.34 26.82 -22.00
C LYS A 240 5.65 28.05 -21.36
N GLN A 241 4.30 28.06 -21.26
CA GLN A 241 3.56 29.17 -20.64
C GLN A 241 3.94 29.39 -19.19
N PHE A 242 4.30 28.32 -18.44
CA PHE A 242 4.74 28.40 -17.06
C PHE A 242 6.20 28.81 -16.90
N LYS A 243 6.96 29.01 -17.98
CA LYS A 243 8.38 29.37 -17.99
C LYS A 243 9.19 28.48 -17.01
N PRO A 244 9.17 27.15 -17.19
CA PRO A 244 9.80 26.23 -16.25
C PRO A 244 11.31 26.34 -16.26
N ASP A 245 11.92 26.33 -15.07
CA ASP A 245 13.34 26.05 -14.87
C ASP A 245 13.61 24.55 -14.91
N ILE A 246 12.63 23.74 -14.42
CA ILE A 246 12.69 22.28 -14.35
C ILE A 246 11.38 21.68 -14.86
N ILE A 247 11.50 20.62 -15.66
CA ILE A 247 10.36 19.79 -16.08
C ILE A 247 10.55 18.39 -15.52
N VAL A 248 9.54 17.90 -14.78
CA VAL A 248 9.49 16.53 -14.27
C VAL A 248 8.54 15.72 -15.14
N ASN A 249 9.05 14.74 -15.87
CA ASN A 249 8.24 13.81 -16.63
C ASN A 249 7.80 12.64 -15.72
N ALA A 250 6.51 12.60 -15.38
CA ALA A 250 5.87 11.57 -14.54
C ALA A 250 4.62 10.98 -15.20
N THR A 251 4.65 10.80 -16.52
CA THR A 251 3.51 10.35 -17.34
C THR A 251 3.11 8.89 -17.11
N GLY A 252 3.87 8.14 -16.32
CA GLY A 252 3.56 6.77 -15.94
C GLY A 252 3.92 5.75 -17.03
N SER A 253 3.25 4.61 -16.98
CA SER A 253 3.47 3.47 -17.88
C SER A 253 2.15 2.90 -18.38
N VAL A 254 2.23 2.16 -19.48
CA VAL A 254 1.12 1.39 -20.05
C VAL A 254 1.50 -0.09 -20.10
N PRO A 255 0.53 -1.02 -20.09
CA PRO A 255 0.82 -2.44 -20.24
C PRO A 255 1.55 -2.73 -21.56
N VAL A 256 2.57 -3.57 -21.50
CA VAL A 256 3.21 -4.09 -22.70
C VAL A 256 2.46 -5.34 -23.15
N VAL A 257 1.94 -5.32 -24.37
CA VAL A 257 1.36 -6.49 -25.02
C VAL A 257 2.48 -7.28 -25.66
N PRO A 258 2.76 -8.52 -25.20
CA PRO A 258 3.85 -9.32 -25.76
C PRO A 258 3.59 -9.68 -27.25
N PRO A 259 4.64 -9.93 -28.05
CA PRO A 259 4.50 -10.19 -29.48
C PRO A 259 4.06 -11.64 -29.76
N ILE A 260 2.95 -12.07 -29.15
CA ILE A 260 2.35 -13.39 -29.38
C ILE A 260 1.45 -13.31 -30.62
N LYS A 261 1.59 -14.27 -31.53
CA LYS A 261 0.81 -14.33 -32.75
C LYS A 261 -0.69 -14.39 -32.45
N GLY A 262 -1.46 -13.51 -33.04
CA GLY A 262 -2.91 -13.42 -32.85
C GLY A 262 -3.37 -12.69 -31.59
N LEU A 263 -2.45 -12.30 -30.68
CA LEU A 263 -2.83 -11.67 -29.40
C LEU A 263 -3.50 -10.29 -29.61
N LYS A 264 -2.92 -9.44 -30.46
CA LYS A 264 -3.47 -8.09 -30.71
C LYS A 264 -4.85 -8.16 -31.35
N GLU A 265 -5.05 -9.07 -32.30
CA GLU A 265 -6.32 -9.31 -32.98
C GLU A 265 -7.39 -9.81 -31.99
N ASN A 266 -7.02 -10.69 -31.06
CA ASN A 266 -7.95 -11.21 -30.05
C ASN A 266 -8.27 -10.17 -28.96
N ILE A 267 -7.34 -9.29 -28.61
CA ILE A 267 -7.64 -8.14 -27.74
C ILE A 267 -8.64 -7.21 -28.45
N ALA A 268 -8.40 -6.85 -29.70
CA ALA A 268 -9.29 -6.00 -30.48
C ALA A 268 -10.70 -6.61 -30.67
N ALA A 269 -10.79 -7.94 -30.75
CA ALA A 269 -12.04 -8.69 -30.83
C ALA A 269 -12.75 -8.88 -29.47
N GLY A 270 -12.13 -8.45 -28.35
CA GLY A 270 -12.69 -8.61 -27.00
C GLY A 270 -12.64 -10.04 -26.45
N HIS A 271 -11.84 -10.92 -27.04
CA HIS A 271 -11.63 -12.29 -26.54
C HIS A 271 -10.55 -12.38 -25.46
N VAL A 272 -9.68 -11.39 -25.39
CA VAL A 272 -8.58 -11.29 -24.43
C VAL A 272 -8.61 -9.90 -23.81
N ASP A 273 -8.55 -9.84 -22.49
CA ASP A 273 -8.45 -8.57 -21.76
C ASP A 273 -7.00 -8.38 -21.29
N THR A 274 -6.50 -7.17 -21.40
CA THR A 274 -5.33 -6.72 -20.62
C THR A 274 -5.74 -6.52 -19.17
N ILE A 275 -4.76 -6.40 -18.26
CA ILE A 275 -5.07 -6.07 -16.85
C ILE A 275 -5.87 -4.77 -16.71
N PHE A 276 -5.67 -3.78 -17.59
CA PHE A 276 -6.40 -2.53 -17.52
C PHE A 276 -7.88 -2.70 -17.88
N GLU A 277 -8.16 -3.43 -18.96
CA GLU A 277 -9.54 -3.74 -19.36
C GLU A 277 -10.24 -4.58 -18.29
N MET A 278 -9.54 -5.56 -17.72
CA MET A 278 -10.07 -6.34 -16.60
C MET A 278 -10.48 -5.45 -15.41
N ILE A 279 -9.60 -4.53 -14.96
CA ILE A 279 -9.91 -3.64 -13.84
C ILE A 279 -11.10 -2.72 -14.18
N GLN A 280 -11.16 -2.21 -15.42
CA GLN A 280 -12.32 -1.41 -15.87
C GLN A 280 -13.62 -2.20 -15.80
N LYS A 281 -13.62 -3.46 -16.25
CA LYS A 281 -14.77 -4.36 -16.17
C LYS A 281 -15.16 -4.71 -14.74
N VAL A 282 -14.16 -4.91 -13.84
CA VAL A 282 -14.40 -5.07 -12.39
C VAL A 282 -15.13 -3.85 -11.84
N LYS A 283 -14.63 -2.65 -12.15
CA LYS A 283 -15.22 -1.38 -11.72
C LYS A 283 -16.63 -1.17 -12.26
N ALA A 284 -16.86 -1.56 -13.50
CA ALA A 284 -18.18 -1.49 -14.14
C ALA A 284 -19.16 -2.56 -13.63
N GLY A 285 -18.72 -3.51 -12.79
CA GLY A 285 -19.57 -4.61 -12.31
C GLY A 285 -19.87 -5.68 -13.37
N GLU A 286 -19.09 -5.76 -14.44
CA GLU A 286 -19.29 -6.72 -15.53
C GLU A 286 -18.93 -8.16 -15.12
N TYR A 287 -18.31 -8.36 -13.96
CA TYR A 287 -17.99 -9.65 -13.38
C TYR A 287 -18.74 -9.86 -12.05
N PRO A 288 -20.06 -10.18 -12.08
CA PRO A 288 -20.79 -10.55 -10.87
C PRO A 288 -20.18 -11.79 -10.22
N ASP A 289 -20.48 -12.04 -8.94
CA ASP A 289 -19.80 -13.09 -8.16
C ASP A 289 -19.94 -14.49 -8.76
N ASP A 290 -21.03 -14.76 -9.49
CA ASP A 290 -21.29 -16.03 -10.18
C ASP A 290 -20.73 -16.08 -11.62
N PHE A 291 -20.27 -14.96 -12.18
CA PHE A 291 -19.75 -14.85 -13.54
C PHE A 291 -18.67 -15.90 -13.84
N CYS A 292 -17.82 -16.19 -12.87
CA CYS A 292 -16.65 -17.03 -13.03
C CYS A 292 -16.95 -18.53 -12.81
N LYS A 293 -18.12 -18.87 -12.28
CA LYS A 293 -18.46 -20.24 -11.89
C LYS A 293 -18.38 -21.19 -13.09
N GLY A 294 -17.48 -22.16 -12.98
CA GLY A 294 -17.25 -23.17 -14.02
C GLY A 294 -16.49 -22.67 -15.27
N LYS A 295 -16.11 -21.39 -15.32
CA LYS A 295 -15.31 -20.86 -16.44
C LYS A 295 -13.84 -21.24 -16.33
N LYS A 296 -13.17 -21.34 -17.48
CA LYS A 296 -11.72 -21.48 -17.58
C LYS A 296 -11.12 -20.11 -17.90
N VAL A 297 -10.18 -19.68 -17.08
CA VAL A 297 -9.43 -18.44 -17.27
C VAL A 297 -7.98 -18.80 -17.52
N VAL A 298 -7.43 -18.35 -18.64
CA VAL A 298 -6.01 -18.49 -18.96
C VAL A 298 -5.34 -17.15 -18.74
N VAL A 299 -4.30 -17.14 -17.90
CA VAL A 299 -3.50 -15.95 -17.61
C VAL A 299 -2.14 -16.10 -18.25
N VAL A 300 -1.78 -15.18 -19.13
CA VAL A 300 -0.48 -15.13 -19.79
C VAL A 300 0.45 -14.22 -18.99
N GLY A 301 1.46 -14.82 -18.38
CA GLY A 301 2.43 -14.19 -17.47
C GLY A 301 2.22 -14.59 -16.01
N GLY A 302 3.22 -15.23 -15.40
CA GLY A 302 3.21 -15.71 -13.99
C GLY A 302 3.74 -14.70 -12.98
N GLY A 303 4.01 -13.45 -13.40
CA GLY A 303 4.43 -12.38 -12.49
C GLY A 303 3.32 -11.90 -11.55
N SER A 304 3.64 -10.92 -10.70
CA SER A 304 2.72 -10.39 -9.67
C SER A 304 1.36 -9.95 -10.22
N VAL A 305 1.34 -9.36 -11.43
CA VAL A 305 0.10 -8.93 -12.08
C VAL A 305 -0.78 -10.13 -12.48
N GLY A 306 -0.17 -11.19 -13.04
CA GLY A 306 -0.91 -12.41 -13.36
C GLY A 306 -1.48 -13.10 -12.13
N LEU A 307 -0.73 -13.09 -11.02
CA LEU A 307 -1.24 -13.59 -9.73
C LEU A 307 -2.42 -12.78 -9.20
N ASP A 308 -2.41 -11.45 -9.37
CA ASP A 308 -3.55 -10.59 -8.99
C ASP A 308 -4.82 -10.96 -9.79
N VAL A 309 -4.67 -11.33 -11.08
CA VAL A 309 -5.79 -11.83 -11.91
C VAL A 309 -6.34 -13.14 -11.36
N VAL A 310 -5.45 -14.09 -11.04
CA VAL A 310 -5.86 -15.38 -10.45
C VAL A 310 -6.54 -15.19 -9.11
N GLU A 311 -5.99 -14.32 -8.26
CA GLU A 311 -6.58 -13.97 -6.96
C GLU A 311 -7.99 -13.41 -7.08
N TYR A 312 -8.27 -12.68 -8.15
CA TYR A 312 -9.62 -12.17 -8.38
C TYR A 312 -10.59 -13.27 -8.86
N PHE A 313 -10.19 -14.10 -9.82
CA PHE A 313 -11.10 -15.05 -10.49
C PHE A 313 -11.24 -16.40 -9.79
N ALA A 314 -10.16 -16.95 -9.21
CA ALA A 314 -10.21 -18.30 -8.63
C ALA A 314 -11.16 -18.44 -7.43
N PRO A 315 -11.21 -17.50 -6.46
CA PRO A 315 -12.17 -17.54 -5.36
C PRO A 315 -13.63 -17.41 -5.84
N ARG A 316 -13.85 -16.85 -7.05
CA ARG A 316 -15.16 -16.74 -7.68
C ARG A 316 -15.55 -17.94 -8.53
N GLY A 317 -14.82 -19.06 -8.37
CA GLY A 317 -15.15 -20.36 -8.97
C GLY A 317 -14.59 -20.58 -10.37
N ALA A 318 -13.69 -19.74 -10.87
CA ALA A 318 -12.99 -20.00 -12.13
C ALA A 318 -11.88 -21.04 -11.97
N LYS A 319 -11.69 -21.89 -12.99
CA LYS A 319 -10.50 -22.71 -13.12
C LYS A 319 -9.41 -21.90 -13.83
N CYS A 320 -8.46 -21.38 -13.06
CA CYS A 320 -7.38 -20.57 -13.60
C CYS A 320 -6.18 -21.44 -14.04
N THR A 321 -5.57 -21.08 -15.15
CA THR A 321 -4.32 -21.66 -15.65
C THR A 321 -3.37 -20.52 -15.97
N ILE A 322 -2.15 -20.55 -15.42
CA ILE A 322 -1.09 -19.59 -15.72
C ILE A 322 -0.18 -20.21 -16.77
N VAL A 323 0.16 -19.44 -17.77
CA VAL A 323 1.16 -19.76 -18.80
C VAL A 323 2.22 -18.67 -18.76
N ASP A 324 3.48 -19.06 -18.46
CA ASP A 324 4.61 -18.15 -18.30
C ASP A 324 5.71 -18.46 -19.32
#